data_744d54e31d4e28de3112733834f6b7b1
#
_entry.id   744d54e31d4e28de3112733834f6b7b1
#
_cell.length_a   1.000
_cell.length_b   1.000
_cell.length_c   1.000
_cell.angle_alpha   90.00
_cell.angle_beta   90.00
_cell.angle_gamma   90.00
#
_symmetry.space_group_name_H-M   'P 1'
#
loop_
_entity.id
_entity.type
_entity.pdbx_description
1 polymer ?
#
loop_
_entity_poly.entity_id
_entity_poly.type
_entity_poly.pdbx_seq_one_letter_code
_entity_poly.pdbx_strand_id
1 'polypeptide(L)'
;MWRFSKSKLWSVRGQYFSVGGEKENTLEGEIEWEEVTYPAGARVKAGYGLKLYRIFFGRVISTGQKHELGGGLGIHGLSNDAFIEGEAFIDDASAGFRREGVSAFLPLPNLGIWYFWAPATKWAFSAEVDWFGIKIGEYSGGLLNVSPGVTFQPFKTIGFSVKFHYINYYANVDQKNWNGSFDMLYRGPSFGLNANF
;
A
#
# COMPACT_ATOMS: atom_id res chain seq x y z
N MET A 1 14.48 -8.71 -3.84
CA MET A 1 14.26 -9.40 -5.14
C MET A 1 15.14 -10.62 -5.22
N TRP A 2 14.56 -11.76 -5.54
CA TRP A 2 15.30 -13.02 -5.76
C TRP A 2 15.19 -13.40 -7.23
N ARG A 3 16.34 -13.77 -7.86
CA ARG A 3 16.41 -14.19 -9.26
C ARG A 3 16.74 -15.68 -9.34
N PHE A 4 16.04 -16.38 -10.20
CA PHE A 4 16.19 -17.81 -10.40
C PHE A 4 16.23 -18.14 -11.91
N SER A 5 16.52 -19.38 -12.24
CA SER A 5 16.84 -19.92 -13.55
C SER A 5 18.33 -19.79 -13.93
N LYS A 6 18.76 -20.66 -14.83
CA LYS A 6 20.15 -20.65 -15.35
C LYS A 6 20.52 -19.30 -15.99
N SER A 7 19.56 -18.63 -16.63
CA SER A 7 19.74 -17.31 -17.28
C SER A 7 19.52 -16.13 -16.35
N LYS A 8 19.07 -16.33 -15.10
CA LYS A 8 18.68 -15.27 -14.13
C LYS A 8 17.65 -14.25 -14.66
N LEU A 9 16.85 -14.66 -15.65
CA LEU A 9 15.83 -13.81 -16.26
C LEU A 9 14.54 -13.73 -15.47
N TRP A 10 14.25 -14.73 -14.64
CA TRP A 10 13.06 -14.78 -13.81
C TRP A 10 13.33 -14.23 -12.40
N SER A 11 12.37 -13.53 -11.85
CA SER A 11 12.49 -12.97 -10.51
C SER A 11 11.19 -13.06 -9.72
N VAL A 12 11.34 -13.20 -8.40
CA VAL A 12 10.28 -12.98 -7.41
C VAL A 12 10.66 -11.78 -6.57
N ARG A 13 9.70 -10.90 -6.32
CA ARG A 13 9.86 -9.73 -5.46
C ARG A 13 8.80 -9.75 -4.39
N GLY A 14 9.19 -9.52 -3.15
CA GLY A 14 8.29 -9.25 -2.03
C GLY A 14 8.46 -7.80 -1.59
N GLN A 15 7.37 -7.16 -1.22
CA GLN A 15 7.36 -5.82 -0.63
C GLN A 15 6.31 -5.78 0.48
N TYR A 16 6.67 -5.12 1.55
CA TYR A 16 5.78 -4.81 2.66
C TYR A 16 5.89 -3.32 2.97
N PHE A 17 4.76 -2.70 3.18
CA PHE A 17 4.66 -1.30 3.59
C PHE A 17 3.57 -1.19 4.64
N SER A 18 3.79 -0.37 5.65
CA SER A 18 2.80 -0.08 6.68
C SER A 18 2.84 1.40 7.02
N VAL A 19 1.67 1.99 7.11
CA VAL A 19 1.47 3.34 7.62
C VAL A 19 0.25 3.33 8.52
N GLY A 20 0.29 4.13 9.57
CA GLY A 20 -0.84 4.30 10.47
C GLY A 20 -0.63 5.55 11.31
N GLY A 21 -1.71 5.98 11.92
CA GLY A 21 -1.72 7.13 12.80
C GLY A 21 -2.85 7.02 13.81
N GLU A 22 -2.63 7.59 14.97
CA GLU A 22 -3.60 7.70 16.04
C GLU A 22 -3.68 9.15 16.48
N LYS A 23 -4.87 9.60 16.82
CA LYS A 23 -5.11 10.93 17.34
C LYS A 23 -6.15 10.88 18.42
N GLU A 24 -5.87 11.56 19.53
CA GLU A 24 -6.81 11.73 20.64
C GLU A 24 -7.42 13.13 20.56
N ASN A 25 -8.75 13.21 20.66
CA ASN A 25 -9.49 14.45 20.67
C ASN A 25 -10.69 14.35 21.63
N THR A 26 -11.18 15.50 22.07
CA THR A 26 -12.49 15.62 22.71
C THR A 26 -13.51 15.84 21.61
N LEU A 27 -14.61 15.09 21.64
CA LEU A 27 -15.69 15.21 20.66
C LEU A 27 -16.45 16.53 20.84
N GLU A 28 -16.62 17.28 19.78
CA GLU A 28 -17.47 18.48 19.74
C GLU A 28 -18.96 18.12 19.62
N GLY A 29 -19.26 16.94 19.06
CA GLY A 29 -20.59 16.39 18.87
C GLY A 29 -20.59 14.88 19.13
N GLU A 30 -21.78 14.33 19.24
CA GLU A 30 -21.97 12.89 19.38
C GLU A 30 -21.56 12.14 18.10
N ILE A 31 -20.89 11.00 18.25
CA ILE A 31 -20.53 10.10 17.16
C ILE A 31 -21.13 8.73 17.43
N GLU A 32 -21.89 8.22 16.47
CA GLU A 32 -22.37 6.85 16.44
C GLU A 32 -21.44 6.01 15.53
N TRP A 33 -20.93 4.92 16.08
CA TRP A 33 -20.11 3.96 15.33
C TRP A 33 -20.62 2.56 15.58
N GLU A 34 -21.23 1.98 14.54
CA GLU A 34 -21.99 0.72 14.63
C GLU A 34 -23.12 0.83 15.67
N GLU A 35 -23.09 0.04 16.74
CA GLU A 35 -24.09 0.06 17.83
C GLU A 35 -23.61 0.85 19.07
N VAL A 36 -22.49 1.57 18.94
CA VAL A 36 -21.86 2.28 20.05
C VAL A 36 -21.92 3.79 19.83
N THR A 37 -22.46 4.51 20.81
CA THR A 37 -22.54 5.97 20.80
C THR A 37 -21.47 6.57 21.70
N TYR A 38 -20.67 7.46 21.15
CA TYR A 38 -19.68 8.28 21.85
C TYR A 38 -20.24 9.68 22.04
N PRO A 39 -20.53 10.11 23.28
CA PRO A 39 -21.21 11.37 23.53
C PRO A 39 -20.33 12.60 23.25
N ALA A 40 -20.97 13.74 23.01
CA ALA A 40 -20.29 15.02 22.96
C ALA A 40 -19.54 15.28 24.28
N GLY A 41 -18.32 15.79 24.19
CA GLY A 41 -17.44 16.01 25.35
C GLY A 41 -16.62 14.77 25.77
N ALA A 42 -16.90 13.57 25.22
CA ALA A 42 -16.09 12.40 25.47
C ALA A 42 -14.69 12.56 24.86
N ARG A 43 -13.68 12.08 25.59
CA ARG A 43 -12.32 11.96 25.07
C ARG A 43 -12.22 10.64 24.30
N VAL A 44 -11.96 10.73 23.01
CA VAL A 44 -11.83 9.58 22.13
C VAL A 44 -10.47 9.56 21.45
N LYS A 45 -9.96 8.36 21.26
CA LYS A 45 -8.78 8.05 20.47
C LYS A 45 -9.24 7.37 19.18
N ALA A 46 -9.01 8.01 18.06
CA ALA A 46 -9.28 7.41 16.77
C ALA A 46 -7.96 7.09 16.06
N GLY A 47 -7.95 6.00 15.32
CA GLY A 47 -6.77 5.59 14.60
C GLY A 47 -7.09 4.85 13.32
N TYR A 48 -6.10 4.85 12.43
CA TYR A 48 -6.15 4.08 11.20
C TYR A 48 -4.83 3.37 10.98
N GLY A 49 -4.88 2.22 10.34
CA GLY A 49 -3.74 1.45 9.88
C GLY A 49 -3.93 1.00 8.44
N LEU A 50 -2.88 1.11 7.66
CA LEU A 50 -2.82 0.61 6.31
C LEU A 50 -1.59 -0.29 6.17
N LYS A 51 -1.78 -1.51 5.70
CA LYS A 51 -0.70 -2.45 5.42
C LYS A 51 -0.81 -2.91 3.97
N LEU A 52 0.27 -2.78 3.24
CA LEU A 52 0.38 -3.24 1.87
C LEU A 52 1.38 -4.38 1.79
N TYR A 53 0.92 -5.49 1.25
CA TYR A 53 1.73 -6.66 0.91
C TYR A 53 1.76 -6.78 -0.61
N ARG A 54 2.94 -7.02 -1.18
CA ARG A 54 3.07 -7.28 -2.61
C ARG A 54 3.94 -8.50 -2.85
N ILE A 55 3.46 -9.40 -3.68
CA ILE A 55 4.23 -10.49 -4.26
C ILE A 55 4.16 -10.31 -5.78
N PHE A 56 5.30 -10.29 -6.43
CA PHE A 56 5.41 -10.06 -7.86
C PHE A 56 6.34 -11.08 -8.50
N PHE A 57 5.85 -11.75 -9.53
CA PHE A 57 6.60 -12.67 -10.37
C PHE A 57 6.83 -12.04 -11.74
N GLY A 58 8.08 -11.94 -12.14
CA GLY A 58 8.43 -11.23 -13.36
C GLY A 58 9.57 -11.82 -14.15
N ARG A 59 9.65 -11.41 -15.41
CA ARG A 59 10.67 -11.82 -16.34
C ARG A 59 11.34 -10.61 -16.98
N VAL A 60 12.66 -10.68 -17.13
CA VAL A 60 13.42 -9.74 -17.95
C VAL A 60 13.08 -9.97 -19.41
N ILE A 61 12.67 -8.91 -20.11
CA ILE A 61 12.29 -8.88 -21.52
C ILE A 61 13.47 -8.44 -22.37
N SER A 62 14.17 -7.41 -21.93
CA SER A 62 15.35 -6.86 -22.60
C SER A 62 16.41 -6.50 -21.59
N THR A 63 17.66 -6.82 -21.91
CA THR A 63 18.80 -6.48 -21.05
C THR A 63 19.99 -6.08 -21.92
N GLY A 64 20.75 -5.10 -21.46
CA GLY A 64 22.01 -4.67 -22.05
C GLY A 64 23.04 -4.41 -20.96
N GLN A 65 24.20 -3.86 -21.34
CA GLN A 65 25.27 -3.59 -20.38
C GLN A 65 24.88 -2.61 -19.27
N LYS A 66 23.95 -1.69 -19.55
CA LYS A 66 23.59 -0.59 -18.66
C LYS A 66 22.08 -0.52 -18.38
N HIS A 67 21.27 -1.37 -18.96
CA HIS A 67 19.83 -1.31 -18.79
C HIS A 67 19.18 -2.70 -18.69
N GLU A 68 18.03 -2.73 -18.08
CA GLU A 68 17.16 -3.89 -17.98
C GLU A 68 15.71 -3.43 -18.02
N LEU A 69 14.91 -4.06 -18.87
CA LEU A 69 13.46 -3.90 -18.94
C LEU A 69 12.83 -5.25 -18.65
N GLY A 70 11.84 -5.26 -17.83
CA GLY A 70 11.07 -6.48 -17.54
C GLY A 70 9.63 -6.20 -17.22
N GLY A 71 8.85 -7.25 -17.15
CA GLY A 71 7.43 -7.21 -16.81
C GLY A 71 6.97 -8.49 -16.16
N GLY A 72 5.77 -8.46 -15.61
CA GLY A 72 5.22 -9.61 -14.93
C GLY A 72 3.87 -9.37 -14.29
N LEU A 73 3.52 -10.28 -13.41
CA LEU A 73 2.25 -10.35 -12.70
C LEU A 73 2.51 -10.33 -11.20
N GLY A 74 1.60 -9.74 -10.45
CA GLY A 74 1.67 -9.72 -9.01
C GLY A 74 0.30 -9.72 -8.34
N ILE A 75 0.34 -9.74 -7.03
CA ILE A 75 -0.82 -9.53 -6.17
C ILE A 75 -0.41 -8.51 -5.10
N HIS A 76 -1.23 -7.48 -4.96
CA HIS A 76 -1.21 -6.58 -3.81
C HIS A 76 -2.30 -7.01 -2.83
N GLY A 77 -1.93 -7.20 -1.57
CA GLY A 77 -2.86 -7.35 -0.47
C GLY A 77 -2.91 -6.03 0.30
N LEU A 78 -4.05 -5.38 0.29
CA LEU A 78 -4.31 -4.15 1.03
C LEU A 78 -5.12 -4.49 2.28
N SER A 79 -4.59 -4.19 3.46
CA SER A 79 -5.30 -4.29 4.72
C SER A 79 -5.48 -2.90 5.29
N ASN A 80 -6.73 -2.54 5.54
CA ASN A 80 -7.11 -1.29 6.19
C ASN A 80 -7.71 -1.62 7.55
N ASP A 81 -7.27 -0.91 8.58
CA ASP A 81 -7.83 -0.97 9.92
C ASP A 81 -8.22 0.46 10.32
N ALA A 82 -9.41 0.64 10.85
CA ALA A 82 -9.81 1.89 11.48
C ALA A 82 -10.47 1.58 12.82
N PHE A 83 -10.24 2.40 13.82
CA PHE A 83 -10.86 2.24 15.12
C PHE A 83 -11.16 3.57 15.81
N ILE A 84 -12.14 3.52 16.69
CA ILE A 84 -12.42 4.55 17.67
C ILE A 84 -12.48 3.92 19.06
N GLU A 85 -11.93 4.59 20.06
CA GLU A 85 -11.79 4.09 21.42
C GLU A 85 -12.07 5.23 22.40
N GLY A 86 -12.94 5.01 23.38
CA GLY A 86 -13.30 6.03 24.38
C GLY A 86 -14.44 5.59 25.30
N GLU A 87 -14.90 6.50 26.13
CA GLU A 87 -16.12 6.29 26.92
C GLU A 87 -17.35 6.35 26.01
N ALA A 88 -18.21 5.35 26.11
CA ALA A 88 -19.32 5.15 25.19
C ALA A 88 -20.60 4.73 25.91
N PHE A 89 -21.72 4.86 25.21
CA PHE A 89 -23.03 4.36 25.62
C PHE A 89 -23.50 3.30 24.60
N ILE A 90 -24.25 2.31 25.11
CA ILE A 90 -24.98 1.34 24.28
C ILE A 90 -26.44 1.38 24.81
N ASP A 91 -27.39 1.63 23.93
CA ASP A 91 -28.83 1.71 24.26
C ASP A 91 -29.09 2.60 25.49
N ASP A 92 -28.56 3.82 25.55
CA ASP A 92 -28.67 4.78 26.62
C ASP A 92 -28.08 4.33 28.00
N ALA A 93 -27.43 3.17 28.04
CA ALA A 93 -26.72 2.71 29.23
C ALA A 93 -25.21 2.94 29.08
N SER A 94 -24.55 3.42 30.15
CA SER A 94 -23.09 3.58 30.14
C SER A 94 -22.41 2.24 29.89
N ALA A 95 -21.72 2.13 28.78
CA ALA A 95 -20.98 0.94 28.39
C ALA A 95 -19.53 0.94 28.89
N GLY A 96 -19.10 2.04 29.51
CA GLY A 96 -17.73 2.25 29.94
C GLY A 96 -16.79 2.50 28.75
N PHE A 97 -15.51 2.15 28.94
CA PHE A 97 -14.49 2.33 27.90
C PHE A 97 -14.61 1.26 26.83
N ARG A 98 -14.83 1.66 25.59
CA ARG A 98 -15.03 0.79 24.43
C ARG A 98 -14.06 1.13 23.30
N ARG A 99 -13.70 0.09 22.55
CA ARG A 99 -12.94 0.20 21.31
C ARG A 99 -13.68 -0.56 20.22
N GLU A 100 -14.13 0.17 19.24
CA GLU A 100 -14.78 -0.39 18.05
C GLU A 100 -13.90 -0.18 16.83
N GLY A 101 -13.87 -1.12 15.90
CA GLY A 101 -13.02 -1.05 14.76
C GLY A 101 -13.45 -1.93 13.61
N VAL A 102 -13.16 -1.44 12.41
CA VAL A 102 -13.42 -2.12 11.15
C VAL A 102 -12.09 -2.49 10.49
N SER A 103 -12.00 -3.70 9.98
CA SER A 103 -10.88 -4.14 9.17
C SER A 103 -11.34 -4.73 7.84
N ALA A 104 -10.64 -4.40 6.77
CA ALA A 104 -10.90 -4.94 5.44
C ALA A 104 -9.58 -5.38 4.79
N PHE A 105 -9.62 -6.53 4.11
CA PHE A 105 -8.50 -7.01 3.31
C PHE A 105 -8.92 -7.17 1.85
N LEU A 106 -8.17 -6.54 0.93
CA LEU A 106 -8.45 -6.53 -0.49
C LEU A 106 -7.25 -7.11 -1.26
N PRO A 107 -7.38 -8.31 -1.86
CA PRO A 107 -6.38 -8.82 -2.79
C PRO A 107 -6.62 -8.22 -4.19
N LEU A 108 -5.61 -7.53 -4.74
CA LEU A 108 -5.65 -6.90 -6.05
C LEU A 108 -4.56 -7.50 -6.94
N PRO A 109 -4.90 -8.29 -7.96
CA PRO A 109 -3.93 -8.70 -8.96
C PRO A 109 -3.42 -7.48 -9.72
N ASN A 110 -2.19 -7.54 -10.24
CA ASN A 110 -1.63 -6.46 -11.02
C ASN A 110 -0.72 -6.95 -12.14
N LEU A 111 -0.70 -6.18 -13.21
CA LEU A 111 0.33 -6.22 -14.24
C LEU A 111 1.40 -5.20 -13.87
N GLY A 112 2.67 -5.54 -14.02
CA GLY A 112 3.75 -4.61 -13.71
C GLY A 112 4.85 -4.64 -14.75
N ILE A 113 5.46 -3.50 -14.94
CA ILE A 113 6.68 -3.34 -15.71
C ILE A 113 7.73 -2.64 -14.86
N TRP A 114 9.00 -2.94 -15.11
CA TRP A 114 10.11 -2.20 -14.52
C TRP A 114 11.15 -1.88 -15.55
N TYR A 115 11.80 -0.74 -15.37
CA TYR A 115 12.98 -0.34 -16.09
C TYR A 115 14.09 0.03 -15.12
N PHE A 116 15.28 -0.45 -15.40
CA PHE A 116 16.48 -0.15 -14.65
C PHE A 116 17.56 0.33 -15.60
N TRP A 117 18.26 1.42 -15.25
CA TRP A 117 19.32 2.01 -16.03
C TRP A 117 20.48 2.43 -15.15
N ALA A 118 21.67 1.87 -15.41
CA ALA A 118 22.91 2.15 -14.70
C ALA A 118 23.92 2.82 -15.64
N PRO A 119 23.84 4.16 -15.86
CA PRO A 119 24.75 4.88 -16.75
C PRO A 119 26.19 4.86 -16.27
N ALA A 120 26.41 4.79 -14.95
CA ALA A 120 27.70 4.79 -14.30
C ALA A 120 27.78 3.70 -13.23
N THR A 121 29.00 3.35 -12.83
CA THR A 121 29.26 2.27 -11.85
C THR A 121 28.63 2.50 -10.48
N LYS A 122 28.39 3.74 -10.11
CA LYS A 122 27.86 4.09 -8.77
C LYS A 122 26.41 4.56 -8.81
N TRP A 123 25.84 4.80 -9.97
CA TRP A 123 24.50 5.36 -10.11
C TRP A 123 23.59 4.45 -10.92
N ALA A 124 22.42 4.21 -10.38
CA ALA A 124 21.36 3.51 -11.08
C ALA A 124 20.03 4.22 -10.90
N PHE A 125 19.24 4.25 -11.96
CA PHE A 125 17.89 4.77 -12.02
C PHE A 125 16.93 3.62 -12.21
N SER A 126 15.79 3.68 -11.56
CA SER A 126 14.74 2.67 -11.68
C SER A 126 13.37 3.33 -11.83
N ALA A 127 12.50 2.69 -12.56
CA ALA A 127 11.09 3.03 -12.62
C ALA A 127 10.28 1.74 -12.59
N GLU A 128 9.27 1.70 -11.76
CA GLU A 128 8.33 0.58 -11.66
C GLU A 128 6.92 1.14 -11.85
N VAL A 129 6.11 0.44 -12.65
CA VAL A 129 4.70 0.77 -12.85
C VAL A 129 3.92 -0.52 -12.69
N ASP A 130 2.96 -0.51 -11.76
CA ASP A 130 1.97 -1.57 -11.61
C ASP A 130 0.59 -0.99 -11.91
N TRP A 131 -0.19 -1.74 -12.64
CA TRP A 131 -1.53 -1.34 -13.02
C TRP A 131 -2.48 -2.52 -12.95
N PHE A 132 -3.68 -2.24 -12.49
CA PHE A 132 -4.82 -3.14 -12.52
C PHE A 132 -6.11 -2.33 -12.57
N GLY A 133 -7.08 -2.81 -13.32
CA GLY A 133 -8.43 -2.25 -13.33
C GLY A 133 -9.42 -3.33 -13.72
N ILE A 134 -10.49 -3.43 -12.97
CA ILE A 134 -11.57 -4.40 -13.22
C ILE A 134 -12.92 -3.77 -12.93
N LYS A 135 -13.90 -4.19 -13.73
CA LYS A 135 -15.32 -3.95 -13.47
C LYS A 135 -16.09 -5.24 -13.71
N ILE A 136 -16.75 -5.75 -12.68
CA ILE A 136 -17.55 -6.97 -12.73
C ILE A 136 -18.91 -6.65 -12.11
N GLY A 137 -19.94 -6.51 -12.95
CA GLY A 137 -21.27 -6.15 -12.48
C GLY A 137 -21.28 -4.81 -11.76
N GLU A 138 -21.67 -4.84 -10.50
CA GLU A 138 -21.78 -3.70 -9.59
C GLU A 138 -20.47 -3.37 -8.83
N TYR A 139 -19.42 -4.16 -9.06
CA TYR A 139 -18.11 -3.96 -8.43
C TYR A 139 -17.11 -3.42 -9.43
N SER A 140 -16.41 -2.36 -9.06
CA SER A 140 -15.27 -1.88 -9.82
C SER A 140 -14.12 -1.53 -8.89
N GLY A 141 -12.90 -1.75 -9.36
CA GLY A 141 -11.71 -1.43 -8.56
C GLY A 141 -10.46 -1.37 -9.41
N GLY A 142 -9.46 -0.71 -8.89
CA GLY A 142 -8.18 -0.58 -9.58
C GLY A 142 -7.04 -0.14 -8.70
N LEU A 143 -5.87 -0.29 -9.29
CA LEU A 143 -4.58 0.06 -8.73
C LEU A 143 -3.74 0.72 -9.80
N LEU A 144 -3.13 1.84 -9.47
CA LEU A 144 -2.01 2.41 -10.19
C LEU A 144 -0.88 2.69 -9.20
N ASN A 145 0.26 2.05 -9.39
CA ASN A 145 1.49 2.34 -8.65
C ASN A 145 2.57 2.77 -9.63
N VAL A 146 3.17 3.94 -9.39
CA VAL A 146 4.31 4.45 -10.15
C VAL A 146 5.42 4.79 -9.17
N SER A 147 6.59 4.17 -9.34
CA SER A 147 7.68 4.29 -8.37
C SER A 147 9.04 4.52 -9.08
N PRO A 148 9.34 5.77 -9.46
CA PRO A 148 10.69 6.14 -9.89
C PRO A 148 11.67 6.15 -8.72
N GLY A 149 12.93 5.83 -8.99
CA GLY A 149 13.95 5.78 -7.96
C GLY A 149 15.35 5.97 -8.47
N VAL A 150 16.23 6.36 -7.54
CA VAL A 150 17.66 6.51 -7.76
C VAL A 150 18.40 5.70 -6.70
N THR A 151 19.41 4.96 -7.10
CA THR A 151 20.32 4.24 -6.23
C THR A 151 21.73 4.77 -6.41
N PHE A 152 22.37 5.08 -5.30
CA PHE A 152 23.77 5.43 -5.24
C PHE A 152 24.54 4.35 -4.49
N GLN A 153 25.54 3.74 -5.15
CA GLN A 153 26.34 2.65 -4.64
C GLN A 153 27.79 3.09 -4.46
N PRO A 154 28.14 3.77 -3.36
CA PRO A 154 29.52 4.22 -3.11
C PRO A 154 30.47 3.07 -2.86
N PHE A 155 30.00 1.97 -2.23
CA PHE A 155 30.78 0.81 -1.85
C PHE A 155 30.34 -0.44 -2.63
N LYS A 156 31.20 -1.47 -2.68
CA LYS A 156 30.90 -2.72 -3.40
C LYS A 156 29.68 -3.46 -2.82
N THR A 157 29.51 -3.40 -1.51
CA THR A 157 28.51 -4.16 -0.76
C THR A 157 27.33 -3.33 -0.27
N ILE A 158 27.47 -2.01 -0.12
CA ILE A 158 26.44 -1.14 0.46
C ILE A 158 26.11 0.00 -0.48
N GLY A 159 24.81 0.22 -0.69
CA GLY A 159 24.27 1.32 -1.44
C GLY A 159 23.04 1.95 -0.76
N PHE A 160 22.69 3.15 -1.20
CA PHE A 160 21.54 3.92 -0.74
C PHE A 160 20.56 4.10 -1.89
N SER A 161 19.28 4.06 -1.59
CA SER A 161 18.26 4.33 -2.59
C SER A 161 17.22 5.32 -2.08
N VAL A 162 16.73 6.13 -2.98
CA VAL A 162 15.58 7.00 -2.79
C VAL A 162 14.58 6.65 -3.88
N LYS A 163 13.35 6.35 -3.49
CA LYS A 163 12.24 6.15 -4.42
C LYS A 163 11.09 7.08 -4.06
N PHE A 164 10.40 7.57 -5.05
CA PHE A 164 9.15 8.27 -4.87
C PHE A 164 8.01 7.32 -5.25
N HIS A 165 7.01 7.19 -4.40
CA HIS A 165 5.85 6.36 -4.64
C HIS A 165 4.64 7.22 -4.93
N TYR A 166 3.93 6.87 -5.98
CA TYR A 166 2.57 7.33 -6.27
C TYR A 166 1.71 6.09 -6.39
N ILE A 167 0.83 5.88 -5.42
CA ILE A 167 -0.03 4.70 -5.35
C ILE A 167 -1.46 5.19 -5.22
N ASN A 168 -2.29 4.86 -6.19
CA ASN A 168 -3.72 5.10 -6.15
C ASN A 168 -4.46 3.76 -6.15
N TYR A 169 -5.34 3.58 -5.17
CA TYR A 169 -6.30 2.50 -5.08
C TYR A 169 -7.69 3.06 -5.09
N TYR A 170 -8.57 2.43 -5.84
CA TYR A 170 -9.98 2.71 -5.76
C TYR A 170 -10.79 1.41 -5.79
N ALA A 171 -11.90 1.39 -5.08
CA ALA A 171 -12.89 0.33 -5.10
C ALA A 171 -14.27 0.94 -4.95
N ASN A 172 -15.20 0.54 -5.80
CA ASN A 172 -16.57 1.01 -5.76
C ASN A 172 -17.51 -0.18 -5.81
N VAL A 173 -18.57 -0.10 -5.04
CA VAL A 173 -19.70 -1.02 -5.06
C VAL A 173 -20.96 -0.20 -5.29
N ASP A 174 -21.69 -0.53 -6.33
CA ASP A 174 -22.90 0.16 -6.76
C ASP A 174 -24.07 -0.84 -6.80
N GLN A 175 -24.61 -1.21 -5.63
CA GLN A 175 -25.74 -2.11 -5.48
C GLN A 175 -27.00 -1.33 -5.12
N LYS A 176 -28.17 -1.87 -5.51
CA LYS A 176 -29.47 -1.23 -5.25
C LYS A 176 -29.74 -0.90 -3.78
N ASN A 177 -29.18 -1.69 -2.86
CA ASN A 177 -29.41 -1.56 -1.42
C ASN A 177 -28.18 -1.07 -0.66
N TRP A 178 -27.01 -0.95 -1.31
CA TRP A 178 -25.79 -0.49 -0.68
C TRP A 178 -24.81 0.06 -1.70
N ASN A 179 -24.41 1.31 -1.53
CA ASN A 179 -23.43 1.98 -2.35
C ASN A 179 -22.24 2.37 -1.46
N GLY A 180 -21.05 2.01 -1.88
CA GLY A 180 -19.84 2.35 -1.17
C GLY A 180 -18.69 2.63 -2.12
N SER A 181 -17.85 3.59 -1.78
CA SER A 181 -16.63 3.89 -2.52
C SER A 181 -15.45 4.03 -1.56
N PHE A 182 -14.33 3.47 -1.96
CA PHE A 182 -13.05 3.65 -1.31
C PHE A 182 -12.06 4.19 -2.33
N ASP A 183 -11.44 5.31 -2.03
CA ASP A 183 -10.36 5.91 -2.82
C ASP A 183 -9.20 6.24 -1.89
N MET A 184 -8.01 5.78 -2.22
CA MET A 184 -6.81 6.02 -1.45
C MET A 184 -5.67 6.44 -2.36
N LEU A 185 -5.16 7.63 -2.12
CA LEU A 185 -3.96 8.16 -2.75
C LEU A 185 -2.82 8.25 -1.73
N TYR A 186 -1.80 7.44 -1.92
CA TYR A 186 -0.53 7.58 -1.21
C TYR A 186 0.54 8.14 -2.15
N ARG A 187 1.25 9.18 -1.71
CA ARG A 187 2.40 9.74 -2.41
C ARG A 187 3.47 10.19 -1.43
N GLY A 188 4.70 9.79 -1.69
CA GLY A 188 5.81 10.18 -0.81
C GLY A 188 7.14 9.50 -1.16
N PRO A 189 8.22 10.01 -0.60
CA PRO A 189 9.54 9.41 -0.74
C PRO A 189 9.71 8.21 0.19
N SER A 190 10.52 7.24 -0.24
CA SER A 190 11.06 6.19 0.61
C SER A 190 12.58 6.14 0.50
N PHE A 191 13.24 5.79 1.59
CA PHE A 191 14.69 5.66 1.67
C PHE A 191 15.03 4.21 1.96
N GLY A 192 16.05 3.69 1.31
CA GLY A 192 16.45 2.29 1.44
C GLY A 192 17.96 2.12 1.50
N LEU A 193 18.37 1.06 2.21
CA LEU A 193 19.73 0.52 2.16
C LEU A 193 19.71 -0.75 1.29
N ASN A 194 20.69 -0.85 0.39
CA ASN A 194 20.86 -2.02 -0.47
C ASN A 194 22.16 -2.71 -0.08
N ALA A 195 22.06 -4.02 0.13
CA ALA A 195 23.23 -4.87 0.36
C ALA A 195 23.39 -5.86 -0.81
N ASN A 196 24.60 -5.94 -1.37
CA ASN A 196 24.97 -6.87 -2.42
C ASN A 196 26.03 -7.82 -1.87
N PHE A 197 25.79 -9.11 -2.03
CA PHE A 197 26.69 -10.20 -1.57
C PHE A 197 27.15 -11.06 -2.73
#